data_475554d69c4d8098e0dd449c029203cf
#
_entry.id   475554d69c4d8098e0dd449c029203cf
#
_cell.length_a   1.000
_cell.length_b   1.000
_cell.length_c   1.000
_cell.angle_alpha   90.00
_cell.angle_beta   90.00
_cell.angle_gamma   90.00
#
_symmetry.space_group_name_H-M   'P 1'
#
loop_
_entity.id
_entity.type
_entity.pdbx_description
1 polymer ?
#
loop_
_entity_poly.entity_id
_entity_poly.type
_entity_poly.pdbx_seq_one_letter_code
_entity_poly.pdbx_strand_id
1 'polypeptide(L)'
;MNDHYEVTIGIPVYRSAAFIRDTMLSVLGQTFADIEFLVVDDCGEDGSVDQILLLQKTHPRGKHIRILENGTNHGVSYSRNRIIDEARGRYLYFMDSDDIIEPQTIQILHDAIVRNHAQIVYGSYDIADHVNGNPVRVYQKERRLFHREDDLALYAFQYIQIFHVSACNHLVDLEFLRQTGIRFANVSYWEDMIYTTELVTRITRAVTMPDVTYHYILHTDSLSHYRQRERLNKKEIQQNVAVLNYLKRKCSSLTGKPYLSFLAYNIEVNSFYVVCHILKNVRRIHPRYSFFEMREMLAHPLSLATILRFRQNKVSNSCFWVMGKLPLCLFAPVVWMLGKSKRCI
;
A
#
# COMPACT_ATOMS: atom_id res chain seq x y z
N MET A 1 22.91 -18.82 -17.32
CA MET A 1 21.59 -18.65 -16.68
C MET A 1 20.83 -17.66 -17.55
N ASN A 2 19.53 -17.88 -17.80
CA ASN A 2 18.74 -16.90 -18.52
C ASN A 2 18.75 -15.60 -17.73
N ASP A 3 19.25 -14.51 -18.29
CA ASP A 3 19.29 -13.20 -17.63
C ASP A 3 17.95 -12.45 -17.71
N HIS A 4 16.96 -13.05 -18.36
CA HIS A 4 15.61 -12.48 -18.52
C HIS A 4 14.55 -13.49 -18.12
N TYR A 5 13.58 -13.02 -17.32
CA TYR A 5 12.36 -13.72 -16.93
C TYR A 5 11.15 -12.95 -17.41
N GLU A 6 10.02 -13.64 -17.58
CA GLU A 6 8.76 -12.94 -17.87
C GLU A 6 8.20 -12.23 -16.62
N VAL A 7 8.32 -12.87 -15.43
CA VAL A 7 7.84 -12.29 -14.17
C VAL A 7 8.93 -12.36 -13.10
N THR A 8 9.09 -11.30 -12.32
CA THR A 8 9.77 -11.34 -11.02
C THR A 8 8.72 -11.27 -9.91
N ILE A 9 8.73 -12.24 -8.98
CA ILE A 9 8.08 -12.12 -7.68
C ILE A 9 9.11 -11.58 -6.70
N GLY A 10 8.89 -10.34 -6.22
CA GLY A 10 9.78 -9.65 -5.29
C GLY A 10 9.27 -9.72 -3.85
N ILE A 11 10.11 -10.25 -2.94
CA ILE A 11 9.74 -10.56 -1.56
C ILE A 11 10.72 -9.86 -0.62
N PRO A 12 10.32 -8.74 0.04
CA PRO A 12 11.09 -8.16 1.12
C PRO A 12 10.94 -9.04 2.38
N VAL A 13 12.04 -9.37 3.04
CA VAL A 13 12.06 -10.26 4.20
C VAL A 13 12.68 -9.57 5.40
N TYR A 14 11.96 -9.53 6.51
CA TYR A 14 12.45 -9.07 7.80
C TYR A 14 11.69 -9.74 8.93
N ARG A 15 12.37 -10.56 9.76
CA ARG A 15 11.79 -11.27 10.92
C ARG A 15 10.52 -12.04 10.60
N SER A 16 10.58 -12.86 9.55
CA SER A 16 9.44 -13.62 9.02
C SER A 16 9.58 -15.13 9.22
N ALA A 17 10.46 -15.62 10.11
CA ALA A 17 10.75 -17.04 10.25
C ALA A 17 9.52 -17.91 10.55
N ALA A 18 8.48 -17.36 11.18
CA ALA A 18 7.24 -18.05 11.47
C ALA A 18 6.37 -18.32 10.21
N PHE A 19 6.57 -17.55 9.12
CA PHE A 19 5.64 -17.52 7.98
C PHE A 19 6.33 -17.77 6.65
N ILE A 20 7.58 -17.36 6.49
CA ILE A 20 8.30 -17.32 5.23
C ILE A 20 8.32 -18.64 4.45
N ARG A 21 8.31 -19.76 5.17
CA ARG A 21 8.29 -21.08 4.53
C ARG A 21 7.02 -21.29 3.70
N ASP A 22 5.86 -20.97 4.26
CA ASP A 22 4.57 -21.17 3.61
C ASP A 22 4.39 -20.14 2.48
N THR A 23 4.80 -18.90 2.69
CA THR A 23 4.87 -17.88 1.63
C THR A 23 5.74 -18.37 0.46
N MET A 24 6.96 -18.84 0.72
CA MET A 24 7.85 -19.34 -0.32
C MET A 24 7.29 -20.56 -1.05
N LEU A 25 6.63 -21.47 -0.35
CA LEU A 25 5.98 -22.63 -0.98
C LEU A 25 4.82 -22.20 -1.89
N SER A 26 4.04 -21.18 -1.52
CA SER A 26 2.95 -20.66 -2.33
C SER A 26 3.46 -20.00 -3.64
N VAL A 27 4.57 -19.27 -3.58
CA VAL A 27 5.16 -18.65 -4.78
C VAL A 27 5.92 -19.65 -5.64
N LEU A 28 6.61 -20.61 -5.04
CA LEU A 28 7.29 -21.67 -5.78
C LEU A 28 6.30 -22.65 -6.43
N GLY A 29 5.10 -22.79 -5.86
CA GLY A 29 3.99 -23.60 -6.38
C GLY A 29 3.21 -22.97 -7.53
N GLN A 30 3.59 -21.79 -8.02
CA GLN A 30 2.88 -21.14 -9.14
C GLN A 30 2.90 -22.00 -10.41
N THR A 31 1.76 -22.07 -11.10
CA THR A 31 1.62 -22.80 -12.37
C THR A 31 2.36 -22.14 -13.53
N PHE A 32 2.55 -20.83 -13.49
CA PHE A 32 3.34 -20.09 -14.46
C PHE A 32 4.82 -20.45 -14.31
N ALA A 33 5.51 -20.77 -15.43
CA ALA A 33 6.84 -21.38 -15.36
C ALA A 33 7.97 -20.35 -15.26
N ASP A 34 7.90 -19.26 -16.01
CA ASP A 34 9.02 -18.33 -16.23
C ASP A 34 9.04 -17.21 -15.17
N ILE A 35 9.47 -17.57 -13.94
CA ILE A 35 9.48 -16.69 -12.78
C ILE A 35 10.86 -16.64 -12.13
N GLU A 36 11.37 -15.42 -11.90
CA GLU A 36 12.40 -15.13 -10.92
C GLU A 36 11.77 -14.93 -9.54
N PHE A 37 12.31 -15.55 -8.49
CA PHE A 37 11.94 -15.31 -7.10
C PHE A 37 13.04 -14.47 -6.45
N LEU A 38 12.82 -13.16 -6.39
CA LEU A 38 13.79 -12.20 -5.86
C LEU A 38 13.48 -11.89 -4.40
N VAL A 39 14.30 -12.41 -3.51
CA VAL A 39 14.22 -12.14 -2.06
C VAL A 39 15.20 -11.04 -1.71
N VAL A 40 14.75 -10.06 -0.93
CA VAL A 40 15.62 -9.02 -0.33
C VAL A 40 15.55 -9.16 1.17
N ASP A 41 16.63 -9.64 1.77
CA ASP A 41 16.81 -9.75 3.22
C ASP A 41 17.20 -8.40 3.81
N ASP A 42 16.38 -7.91 4.72
CA ASP A 42 16.60 -6.67 5.47
C ASP A 42 17.21 -6.93 6.87
N CYS A 43 18.01 -7.97 6.98
CA CYS A 43 18.79 -8.34 8.17
C CYS A 43 17.91 -8.60 9.40
N GLY A 44 16.97 -9.55 9.28
CA GLY A 44 16.06 -9.94 10.36
C GLY A 44 16.70 -10.78 11.45
N GLU A 45 17.77 -11.54 11.12
CA GLU A 45 18.57 -12.41 12.01
C GLU A 45 17.72 -13.41 12.82
N ASP A 46 16.62 -13.92 12.23
CA ASP A 46 15.65 -14.78 12.91
C ASP A 46 15.55 -16.20 12.33
N GLY A 47 16.42 -16.54 11.35
CA GLY A 47 16.38 -17.82 10.63
C GLY A 47 15.48 -17.85 9.39
N SER A 48 14.88 -16.72 9.00
CA SER A 48 14.08 -16.62 7.76
C SER A 48 14.91 -16.99 6.53
N VAL A 49 16.12 -16.46 6.41
CA VAL A 49 17.03 -16.72 5.28
C VAL A 49 17.45 -18.17 5.21
N ASP A 50 17.69 -18.83 6.36
CA ASP A 50 18.08 -20.24 6.39
C ASP A 50 16.99 -21.15 5.81
N GLN A 51 15.71 -20.85 6.08
CA GLN A 51 14.59 -21.57 5.48
C GLN A 51 14.51 -21.37 3.97
N ILE A 52 14.77 -20.15 3.48
CA ILE A 52 14.81 -19.86 2.04
C ILE A 52 15.98 -20.57 1.36
N LEU A 53 17.17 -20.58 1.97
CA LEU A 53 18.34 -21.31 1.48
C LEU A 53 18.11 -22.82 1.42
N LEU A 54 17.36 -23.37 2.39
CA LEU A 54 16.96 -24.78 2.35
C LEU A 54 16.06 -25.05 1.13
N LEU A 55 15.03 -24.21 0.88
CA LEU A 55 14.17 -24.34 -0.29
C LEU A 55 14.94 -24.12 -1.61
N GLN A 56 15.90 -23.18 -1.64
CA GLN A 56 16.77 -22.98 -2.80
C GLN A 56 17.53 -24.26 -3.18
N LYS A 57 17.95 -25.05 -2.19
CA LYS A 57 18.69 -26.31 -2.40
C LYS A 57 17.79 -27.50 -2.72
N THR A 58 16.59 -27.56 -2.14
CA THR A 58 15.74 -28.76 -2.14
C THR A 58 14.54 -28.70 -3.08
N HIS A 59 14.03 -27.50 -3.41
CA HIS A 59 12.86 -27.35 -4.26
C HIS A 59 13.25 -27.39 -5.76
N PRO A 60 12.46 -28.05 -6.66
CA PRO A 60 12.77 -28.13 -8.10
C PRO A 60 12.98 -26.76 -8.78
N ARG A 61 12.29 -25.71 -8.30
CA ARG A 61 12.44 -24.35 -8.78
C ARG A 61 13.41 -23.50 -7.94
N GLY A 62 14.11 -24.09 -6.99
CA GLY A 62 15.05 -23.40 -6.10
C GLY A 62 16.15 -22.63 -6.83
N LYS A 63 16.60 -23.14 -8.00
CA LYS A 63 17.59 -22.48 -8.85
C LYS A 63 17.18 -21.09 -9.37
N HIS A 64 15.89 -20.74 -9.32
CA HIS A 64 15.33 -19.44 -9.70
C HIS A 64 15.18 -18.49 -8.52
N ILE A 65 15.52 -18.91 -7.30
CA ILE A 65 15.57 -18.04 -6.14
C ILE A 65 16.88 -17.26 -6.16
N ARG A 66 16.78 -15.95 -6.08
CA ARG A 66 17.91 -15.03 -5.90
C ARG A 66 17.74 -14.25 -4.63
N ILE A 67 18.74 -14.27 -3.76
CA ILE A 67 18.71 -13.60 -2.46
C ILE A 67 19.70 -12.43 -2.52
N LEU A 68 19.25 -11.24 -2.09
CA LEU A 68 20.04 -10.04 -1.92
C LEU A 68 19.99 -9.63 -0.45
N GLU A 69 21.13 -9.32 0.15
CA GLU A 69 21.24 -8.87 1.53
C GLU A 69 21.44 -7.36 1.60
N ASN A 70 20.70 -6.67 2.44
CA ASN A 70 20.84 -5.21 2.63
C ASN A 70 22.05 -4.83 3.51
N GLY A 71 22.67 -5.80 4.19
CA GLY A 71 23.79 -5.59 5.11
C GLY A 71 23.38 -5.01 6.47
N THR A 72 22.33 -4.19 6.53
CA THR A 72 21.69 -3.67 7.75
C THR A 72 20.19 -3.46 7.49
N ASN A 73 19.40 -3.32 8.55
CA ASN A 73 17.96 -3.02 8.40
C ASN A 73 17.76 -1.60 7.88
N HIS A 74 17.15 -1.48 6.71
CA HIS A 74 16.78 -0.22 6.04
C HIS A 74 15.26 0.01 5.94
N GLY A 75 14.45 -0.99 6.29
CA GLY A 75 12.99 -0.97 6.21
C GLY A 75 12.44 -1.41 4.85
N VAL A 76 11.13 -1.74 4.86
CA VAL A 76 10.43 -2.34 3.73
C VAL A 76 10.46 -1.49 2.45
N SER A 77 10.38 -0.16 2.59
CA SER A 77 10.46 0.77 1.45
C SER A 77 11.78 0.65 0.68
N TYR A 78 12.90 0.55 1.41
CA TYR A 78 14.22 0.37 0.79
C TYR A 78 14.29 -0.98 0.08
N SER A 79 13.86 -2.05 0.73
CA SER A 79 13.87 -3.40 0.17
C SER A 79 12.99 -3.50 -1.09
N ARG A 80 11.79 -2.90 -1.09
CA ARG A 80 10.93 -2.85 -2.28
C ARG A 80 11.53 -2.00 -3.41
N ASN A 81 12.19 -0.88 -3.10
CA ASN A 81 12.90 -0.09 -4.11
C ASN A 81 14.06 -0.88 -4.71
N ARG A 82 14.82 -1.61 -3.90
CA ARG A 82 15.88 -2.49 -4.37
C ARG A 82 15.35 -3.61 -5.26
N ILE A 83 14.16 -4.16 -4.96
CA ILE A 83 13.49 -5.12 -5.84
C ILE A 83 13.20 -4.48 -7.21
N ILE A 84 12.67 -3.25 -7.26
CA ILE A 84 12.42 -2.56 -8.55
C ILE A 84 13.71 -2.41 -9.35
N ASP A 85 14.83 -2.08 -8.70
CA ASP A 85 16.10 -1.85 -9.38
C ASP A 85 16.75 -3.16 -9.88
N GLU A 86 16.62 -4.24 -9.10
CA GLU A 86 17.33 -5.50 -9.30
C GLU A 86 16.53 -6.59 -10.04
N ALA A 87 15.19 -6.46 -10.11
CA ALA A 87 14.32 -7.43 -10.78
C ALA A 87 14.70 -7.61 -12.27
N ARG A 88 14.63 -8.85 -12.76
CA ARG A 88 14.99 -9.25 -14.13
C ARG A 88 13.80 -9.63 -14.99
N GLY A 89 12.61 -9.66 -14.41
CA GLY A 89 11.36 -9.93 -15.12
C GLY A 89 10.89 -8.73 -15.94
N ARG A 90 10.13 -9.00 -16.98
CA ARG A 90 9.37 -7.98 -17.69
C ARG A 90 8.30 -7.35 -16.83
N TYR A 91 7.64 -8.18 -16.01
CA TYR A 91 6.63 -7.76 -15.06
C TYR A 91 7.10 -8.01 -13.63
N LEU A 92 6.63 -7.17 -12.71
CA LEU A 92 6.92 -7.29 -11.27
C LEU A 92 5.63 -7.55 -10.50
N TYR A 93 5.70 -8.52 -9.58
CA TYR A 93 4.69 -8.82 -8.57
C TYR A 93 5.33 -8.72 -7.19
N PHE A 94 4.82 -7.84 -6.33
CA PHE A 94 5.26 -7.79 -4.94
C PHE A 94 4.49 -8.77 -4.08
N MET A 95 5.18 -9.43 -3.17
CA MET A 95 4.65 -10.39 -2.21
C MET A 95 5.19 -10.07 -0.82
N ASP A 96 4.32 -9.95 0.18
CA ASP A 96 4.77 -9.82 1.57
C ASP A 96 5.19 -11.20 2.11
N SER A 97 6.14 -11.20 3.06
CA SER A 97 6.80 -12.43 3.53
C SER A 97 5.98 -13.27 4.52
N ASP A 98 4.74 -12.87 4.76
CA ASP A 98 3.80 -13.48 5.71
C ASP A 98 2.41 -13.78 5.10
N ASP A 99 2.26 -13.59 3.79
CA ASP A 99 1.03 -13.83 3.05
C ASP A 99 1.14 -15.03 2.10
N ILE A 100 0.02 -15.41 1.45
CA ILE A 100 -0.08 -16.56 0.55
C ILE A 100 -0.80 -16.15 -0.74
N ILE A 101 -0.44 -16.76 -1.85
CA ILE A 101 -1.11 -16.60 -3.14
C ILE A 101 -1.62 -17.92 -3.71
N GLU A 102 -2.70 -17.85 -4.49
CA GLU A 102 -3.27 -18.99 -5.19
C GLU A 102 -2.30 -19.55 -6.24
N PRO A 103 -2.28 -20.86 -6.50
CA PRO A 103 -1.34 -21.46 -7.46
C PRO A 103 -1.40 -20.89 -8.88
N GLN A 104 -2.54 -20.34 -9.28
CA GLN A 104 -2.76 -19.79 -10.63
C GLN A 104 -2.62 -18.26 -10.68
N THR A 105 -2.24 -17.62 -9.58
CA THR A 105 -2.20 -16.15 -9.47
C THR A 105 -1.42 -15.51 -10.62
N ILE A 106 -0.15 -15.91 -10.80
CA ILE A 106 0.70 -15.31 -11.83
C ILE A 106 0.17 -15.61 -13.23
N GLN A 107 -0.34 -16.81 -13.48
CA GLN A 107 -0.92 -17.17 -14.78
C GLN A 107 -2.13 -16.28 -15.11
N ILE A 108 -3.07 -16.11 -14.16
CA ILE A 108 -4.29 -15.29 -14.36
C ILE A 108 -3.92 -13.82 -14.64
N LEU A 109 -3.02 -13.25 -13.82
CA LEU A 109 -2.63 -11.86 -13.98
C LEU A 109 -1.80 -11.62 -15.25
N HIS A 110 -0.89 -12.56 -15.58
CA HIS A 110 -0.08 -12.50 -16.80
C HIS A 110 -0.95 -12.59 -18.05
N ASP A 111 -1.87 -13.53 -18.14
CA ASP A 111 -2.78 -13.64 -19.29
C ASP A 111 -3.61 -12.37 -19.48
N ALA A 112 -4.03 -11.76 -18.37
CA ALA A 112 -4.81 -10.53 -18.42
C ALA A 112 -3.97 -9.32 -18.86
N ILE A 113 -2.71 -9.17 -18.38
CA ILE A 113 -1.84 -8.04 -18.74
C ILE A 113 -1.45 -8.10 -20.22
N VAL A 114 -1.09 -9.28 -20.71
CA VAL A 114 -0.69 -9.49 -22.11
C VAL A 114 -1.87 -9.30 -23.06
N ARG A 115 -3.02 -9.96 -22.79
CA ARG A 115 -4.22 -9.90 -23.65
C ARG A 115 -4.73 -8.46 -23.83
N ASN A 116 -4.63 -7.64 -22.79
CA ASN A 116 -5.17 -6.28 -22.81
C ASN A 116 -4.08 -5.21 -23.06
N HIS A 117 -2.84 -5.61 -23.30
CA HIS A 117 -1.70 -4.69 -23.40
C HIS A 117 -1.67 -3.68 -22.24
N ALA A 118 -1.99 -4.16 -21.05
CA ALA A 118 -2.11 -3.32 -19.86
C ALA A 118 -0.73 -3.04 -19.23
N GLN A 119 -0.63 -1.93 -18.50
CA GLN A 119 0.55 -1.60 -17.71
C GLN A 119 0.48 -2.23 -16.32
N ILE A 120 -0.75 -2.55 -15.87
CA ILE A 120 -0.99 -3.17 -14.57
C ILE A 120 -2.28 -4.00 -14.58
N VAL A 121 -2.28 -5.09 -13.81
CA VAL A 121 -3.48 -5.90 -13.53
C VAL A 121 -3.58 -6.11 -12.02
N TYR A 122 -4.76 -5.83 -11.46
CA TYR A 122 -5.08 -6.05 -10.05
C TYR A 122 -6.00 -7.27 -9.89
N GLY A 123 -5.63 -8.21 -9.02
CA GLY A 123 -6.51 -9.28 -8.57
C GLY A 123 -7.42 -8.86 -7.41
N SER A 124 -8.43 -9.66 -7.12
CA SER A 124 -9.18 -9.61 -5.87
C SER A 124 -8.37 -10.27 -4.74
N TYR A 125 -8.75 -10.02 -3.50
CA TYR A 125 -8.05 -10.57 -2.35
C TYR A 125 -9.03 -10.86 -1.22
N ASP A 126 -8.62 -11.68 -0.30
CA ASP A 126 -9.31 -11.84 0.97
C ASP A 126 -8.38 -11.59 2.16
N ILE A 127 -9.00 -11.50 3.32
CA ILE A 127 -8.33 -11.51 4.61
C ILE A 127 -8.63 -12.86 5.24
N ALA A 128 -7.60 -13.66 5.50
CA ALA A 128 -7.74 -14.99 6.07
C ALA A 128 -7.21 -15.04 7.51
N ASP A 129 -7.81 -15.92 8.31
CA ASP A 129 -7.33 -16.21 9.66
C ASP A 129 -6.12 -17.17 9.56
N HIS A 130 -5.04 -16.81 10.24
CA HIS A 130 -3.83 -17.64 10.33
C HIS A 130 -4.10 -19.06 10.85
N VAL A 131 -5.08 -19.24 11.75
CA VAL A 131 -5.32 -20.53 12.41
C VAL A 131 -6.04 -21.53 11.51
N ASN A 132 -7.01 -21.06 10.72
CA ASN A 132 -7.94 -21.91 9.98
C ASN A 132 -7.82 -21.77 8.46
N GLY A 133 -7.08 -20.77 7.96
CA GLY A 133 -7.01 -20.45 6.54
C GLY A 133 -8.35 -20.00 5.93
N ASN A 134 -9.40 -19.83 6.75
CA ASN A 134 -10.72 -19.45 6.27
C ASN A 134 -10.78 -17.95 6.03
N PRO A 135 -11.40 -17.50 4.91
CA PRO A 135 -11.56 -16.08 4.65
C PRO A 135 -12.50 -15.45 5.67
N VAL A 136 -11.96 -14.45 6.40
CA VAL A 136 -12.74 -13.59 7.32
C VAL A 136 -13.50 -12.53 6.53
N ARG A 137 -12.91 -12.06 5.43
CA ARG A 137 -13.50 -11.06 4.55
C ARG A 137 -12.93 -11.15 3.15
N VAL A 138 -13.81 -11.08 2.15
CA VAL A 138 -13.43 -11.06 0.73
C VAL A 138 -13.63 -9.67 0.16
N TYR A 139 -12.64 -9.17 -0.58
CA TYR A 139 -12.67 -7.92 -1.33
C TYR A 139 -12.63 -8.22 -2.82
N GLN A 140 -13.80 -8.44 -3.39
CA GLN A 140 -13.94 -8.82 -4.77
C GLN A 140 -14.08 -7.59 -5.68
N LYS A 141 -13.19 -7.50 -6.67
CA LYS A 141 -13.26 -6.50 -7.73
C LYS A 141 -14.13 -7.01 -8.87
N GLU A 142 -14.71 -6.10 -9.61
CA GLU A 142 -15.31 -6.43 -10.90
C GLU A 142 -14.23 -6.54 -11.99
N ARG A 143 -14.45 -7.35 -13.02
CA ARG A 143 -13.62 -7.31 -14.23
C ARG A 143 -13.89 -6.00 -14.96
N ARG A 144 -12.87 -5.15 -15.00
CA ARG A 144 -12.96 -3.84 -15.66
C ARG A 144 -11.67 -3.53 -16.41
N LEU A 145 -11.85 -2.93 -17.60
CA LEU A 145 -10.76 -2.42 -18.43
C LEU A 145 -10.73 -0.90 -18.31
N PHE A 146 -9.55 -0.34 -18.14
CA PHE A 146 -9.29 1.09 -18.13
C PHE A 146 -8.38 1.41 -19.31
N HIS A 147 -8.81 2.30 -20.19
CA HIS A 147 -8.11 2.60 -21.46
C HIS A 147 -7.77 4.07 -21.62
N ARG A 148 -8.26 4.94 -20.74
CA ARG A 148 -8.06 6.37 -20.81
C ARG A 148 -7.25 6.85 -19.64
N GLU A 149 -6.52 7.92 -19.86
CA GLU A 149 -5.90 8.67 -18.78
C GLU A 149 -6.93 9.00 -17.69
N ASP A 150 -6.54 8.92 -16.45
CA ASP A 150 -7.36 9.21 -15.27
C ASP A 150 -8.47 8.21 -14.91
N ASP A 151 -8.86 7.28 -15.79
CA ASP A 151 -9.97 6.33 -15.51
C ASP A 151 -9.67 5.45 -14.30
N LEU A 152 -8.46 4.89 -14.23
CA LEU A 152 -8.04 4.07 -13.09
C LEU A 152 -7.99 4.88 -11.80
N ALA A 153 -7.42 6.10 -11.85
CA ALA A 153 -7.31 6.99 -10.69
C ALA A 153 -8.69 7.40 -10.18
N LEU A 154 -9.61 7.74 -11.08
CA LEU A 154 -10.98 8.07 -10.72
C LEU A 154 -11.66 6.89 -10.00
N TYR A 155 -11.55 5.69 -10.56
CA TYR A 155 -12.11 4.49 -9.96
C TYR A 155 -11.46 4.19 -8.58
N ALA A 156 -10.13 4.21 -8.51
CA ALA A 156 -9.41 3.90 -7.29
C ALA A 156 -9.75 4.86 -6.13
N PHE A 157 -9.81 6.16 -6.39
CA PHE A 157 -10.12 7.14 -5.34
C PHE A 157 -11.62 7.21 -5.01
N GLN A 158 -12.50 6.90 -5.96
CA GLN A 158 -13.94 6.84 -5.72
C GLN A 158 -14.33 5.59 -4.91
N TYR A 159 -13.68 4.46 -5.17
CA TYR A 159 -13.97 3.15 -4.54
C TYR A 159 -12.79 2.65 -3.70
N ILE A 160 -12.18 3.54 -2.91
CA ILE A 160 -10.94 3.25 -2.17
C ILE A 160 -11.03 2.04 -1.24
N GLN A 161 -12.21 1.75 -0.70
CA GLN A 161 -12.43 0.60 0.18
C GLN A 161 -12.33 -0.75 -0.57
N ILE A 162 -12.69 -0.77 -1.86
CA ILE A 162 -12.60 -1.96 -2.72
C ILE A 162 -11.23 -2.03 -3.38
N PHE A 163 -10.68 -0.87 -3.75
CA PHE A 163 -9.41 -0.80 -4.47
C PHE A 163 -8.22 -1.17 -3.59
N HIS A 164 -8.28 -0.90 -2.31
CA HIS A 164 -7.25 -1.11 -1.27
C HIS A 164 -5.86 -0.58 -1.65
N VAL A 165 -5.28 0.15 -0.74
CA VAL A 165 -3.91 0.69 -0.88
C VAL A 165 -2.93 -0.38 -0.40
N SER A 166 -2.30 -1.10 -1.33
CA SER A 166 -1.28 -2.10 -1.05
C SER A 166 -0.27 -2.17 -2.19
N ALA A 167 0.97 -2.47 -1.87
CA ALA A 167 2.01 -2.79 -2.85
C ALA A 167 1.80 -4.17 -3.49
N CYS A 168 1.07 -5.06 -2.82
CA CYS A 168 0.87 -6.44 -3.24
C CYS A 168 -0.37 -6.63 -4.11
N ASN A 169 -0.53 -7.85 -4.65
CA ASN A 169 -1.69 -8.27 -5.44
C ASN A 169 -1.93 -7.50 -6.74
N HIS A 170 -0.86 -7.11 -7.39
CA HIS A 170 -0.92 -6.63 -8.77
C HIS A 170 0.34 -7.02 -9.54
N LEU A 171 0.16 -7.30 -10.83
CA LEU A 171 1.25 -7.49 -11.78
C LEU A 171 1.42 -6.20 -12.56
N VAL A 172 2.62 -5.61 -12.52
CA VAL A 172 2.92 -4.32 -13.14
C VAL A 172 4.08 -4.43 -14.13
N ASP A 173 4.03 -3.68 -15.22
CA ASP A 173 5.13 -3.53 -16.15
C ASP A 173 6.33 -2.87 -15.45
N LEU A 174 7.45 -3.59 -15.35
CA LEU A 174 8.64 -3.14 -14.63
C LEU A 174 9.32 -1.97 -15.32
N GLU A 175 9.33 -1.96 -16.64
CA GLU A 175 9.94 -0.87 -17.40
C GLU A 175 9.13 0.42 -17.20
N PHE A 176 7.79 0.35 -17.16
CA PHE A 176 6.95 1.48 -16.80
C PHE A 176 7.30 2.04 -15.42
N LEU A 177 7.49 1.19 -14.40
CA LEU A 177 7.91 1.66 -13.06
C LEU A 177 9.26 2.38 -13.09
N ARG A 178 10.23 1.83 -13.83
CA ARG A 178 11.58 2.40 -13.95
C ARG A 178 11.57 3.74 -14.69
N GLN A 179 10.91 3.80 -15.83
CA GLN A 179 10.82 5.02 -16.65
C GLN A 179 10.08 6.16 -15.96
N THR A 180 9.02 5.84 -15.23
CA THR A 180 8.26 6.86 -14.48
C THR A 180 8.94 7.29 -13.19
N GLY A 181 9.93 6.56 -12.71
CA GLY A 181 10.62 6.84 -11.45
C GLY A 181 9.72 6.65 -10.22
N ILE A 182 8.64 5.86 -10.33
CA ILE A 182 7.77 5.56 -9.20
C ILE A 182 8.54 4.71 -8.19
N ARG A 183 8.58 5.15 -6.93
CA ARG A 183 9.32 4.53 -5.83
C ARG A 183 8.53 4.62 -4.53
N PHE A 184 8.84 3.70 -3.61
CA PHE A 184 8.38 3.80 -2.23
C PHE A 184 9.13 4.91 -1.50
N ALA A 185 8.38 5.74 -0.76
CA ALA A 185 9.00 6.75 0.09
C ALA A 185 9.68 6.09 1.29
N ASN A 186 10.78 6.68 1.76
CA ASN A 186 11.52 6.16 2.93
C ASN A 186 10.77 6.49 4.22
N VAL A 187 9.68 5.75 4.46
CA VAL A 187 8.85 5.77 5.67
C VAL A 187 8.54 4.34 6.06
N SER A 188 8.34 4.09 7.36
CA SER A 188 8.05 2.74 7.88
C SER A 188 6.56 2.40 7.93
N TYR A 189 5.68 3.41 7.72
CA TYR A 189 4.23 3.24 7.76
C TYR A 189 3.59 4.05 6.64
N TRP A 190 2.57 3.45 5.99
CA TRP A 190 1.80 4.05 4.90
C TRP A 190 2.62 4.37 3.63
N GLU A 191 3.77 3.72 3.46
CA GLU A 191 4.60 3.81 2.25
C GLU A 191 3.81 3.46 0.99
N ASP A 192 2.89 2.51 1.13
CA ASP A 192 2.01 2.06 0.05
C ASP A 192 1.07 3.14 -0.46
N MET A 193 0.65 4.10 0.40
CA MET A 193 -0.24 5.18 -0.02
C MET A 193 0.40 6.08 -1.06
N ILE A 194 1.69 6.40 -0.90
CA ILE A 194 2.43 7.22 -1.86
C ILE A 194 2.62 6.41 -3.14
N TYR A 195 3.15 5.19 -3.05
CA TYR A 195 3.37 4.32 -4.18
C TYR A 195 2.09 4.10 -5.00
N THR A 196 1.00 3.69 -4.37
CA THR A 196 -0.29 3.44 -5.03
C THR A 196 -0.86 4.71 -5.66
N THR A 197 -0.77 5.88 -4.97
CA THR A 197 -1.23 7.16 -5.53
C THR A 197 -0.43 7.54 -6.77
N GLU A 198 0.91 7.42 -6.72
CA GLU A 198 1.77 7.68 -7.87
C GLU A 198 1.45 6.72 -9.03
N LEU A 199 1.23 5.45 -8.74
CA LEU A 199 0.94 4.41 -9.70
C LEU A 199 -0.38 4.66 -10.43
N VAL A 200 -1.50 4.76 -9.70
CA VAL A 200 -2.84 4.92 -10.30
C VAL A 200 -3.01 6.24 -11.07
N THR A 201 -2.28 7.30 -10.69
CA THR A 201 -2.37 8.61 -11.36
C THR A 201 -1.54 8.70 -12.63
N ARG A 202 -0.69 7.72 -12.95
CA ARG A 202 0.16 7.70 -14.15
C ARG A 202 -0.16 6.58 -15.12
N ILE A 203 -0.86 5.54 -14.65
CA ILE A 203 -1.28 4.42 -15.49
C ILE A 203 -2.44 4.86 -16.39
N THR A 204 -2.35 4.50 -17.67
CA THR A 204 -3.36 4.79 -18.68
C THR A 204 -4.11 3.54 -19.13
N ARG A 205 -3.52 2.33 -18.94
CA ARG A 205 -4.14 1.04 -19.29
C ARG A 205 -4.01 0.07 -18.15
N ALA A 206 -5.15 -0.34 -17.58
CA ALA A 206 -5.21 -1.26 -16.46
C ALA A 206 -6.37 -2.25 -16.57
N VAL A 207 -6.28 -3.33 -15.82
CA VAL A 207 -7.34 -4.33 -15.66
C VAL A 207 -7.56 -4.59 -14.18
N THR A 208 -8.81 -4.72 -13.75
CA THR A 208 -9.16 -5.34 -12.47
C THR A 208 -9.83 -6.68 -12.71
N MET A 209 -9.56 -7.68 -11.86
CA MET A 209 -10.02 -9.06 -12.00
C MET A 209 -10.84 -9.48 -10.78
N PRO A 210 -11.93 -10.25 -10.97
CA PRO A 210 -12.73 -10.77 -9.86
C PRO A 210 -12.09 -11.96 -9.15
N ASP A 211 -11.08 -12.56 -9.76
CA ASP A 211 -10.39 -13.74 -9.22
C ASP A 211 -9.65 -13.36 -7.93
N VAL A 212 -9.89 -14.09 -6.83
CA VAL A 212 -9.12 -13.96 -5.61
C VAL A 212 -7.76 -14.59 -5.86
N THR A 213 -6.74 -13.77 -5.83
CA THR A 213 -5.36 -14.14 -6.17
C THR A 213 -4.40 -13.97 -5.01
N TYR A 214 -4.86 -13.37 -3.90
CA TYR A 214 -4.03 -13.03 -2.76
C TYR A 214 -4.78 -13.23 -1.45
N HIS A 215 -4.13 -13.86 -0.49
CA HIS A 215 -4.64 -14.08 0.87
C HIS A 215 -3.78 -13.29 1.84
N TYR A 216 -4.35 -12.19 2.37
CA TYR A 216 -3.76 -11.44 3.45
C TYR A 216 -3.98 -12.17 4.76
N ILE A 217 -2.91 -12.66 5.38
CA ILE A 217 -2.97 -13.45 6.60
C ILE A 217 -2.90 -12.55 7.83
N LEU A 218 -3.92 -12.62 8.70
CA LEU A 218 -3.93 -11.84 9.93
C LEU A 218 -2.97 -12.44 10.97
N HIS A 219 -2.00 -11.65 11.39
CA HIS A 219 -1.07 -11.99 12.47
C HIS A 219 -1.21 -11.04 13.65
N THR A 220 -1.00 -11.55 14.86
CA THR A 220 -1.02 -10.74 16.10
C THR A 220 0.11 -9.72 16.14
N ASP A 221 1.24 -10.00 15.48
CA ASP A 221 2.47 -9.18 15.52
C ASP A 221 2.66 -8.27 14.30
N SER A 222 1.61 -8.08 13.48
CA SER A 222 1.66 -7.19 12.32
C SER A 222 2.13 -5.77 12.69
N LEU A 223 2.93 -5.15 11.82
CA LEU A 223 3.41 -3.77 11.96
C LEU A 223 2.26 -2.77 12.18
N SER A 224 1.07 -3.06 11.67
CA SER A 224 -0.13 -2.23 11.87
C SER A 224 -0.59 -2.18 13.34
N HIS A 225 -0.17 -3.10 14.20
CA HIS A 225 -0.53 -3.16 15.62
C HIS A 225 0.27 -2.21 16.52
N TYR A 226 1.23 -1.40 16.00
CA TYR A 226 1.97 -0.41 16.81
C TYR A 226 1.04 0.50 17.63
N ARG A 227 -0.18 0.75 17.14
CA ARG A 227 -1.20 1.59 17.80
C ARG A 227 -1.74 1.01 19.12
N GLN A 228 -1.53 -0.28 19.38
CA GLN A 228 -2.00 -0.97 20.59
C GLN A 228 -1.01 -0.85 21.75
N ARG A 229 0.24 -0.41 21.52
CA ARG A 229 1.27 -0.26 22.54
C ARG A 229 0.85 0.71 23.64
N GLU A 230 1.24 0.45 24.88
CA GLU A 230 0.95 1.33 26.02
C GLU A 230 1.54 2.74 25.86
N ARG A 231 2.70 2.86 25.25
CA ARG A 231 3.35 4.14 24.93
C ARG A 231 3.52 4.25 23.42
N LEU A 232 3.12 5.41 22.89
CA LEU A 232 3.23 5.74 21.47
C LEU A 232 4.29 6.81 21.27
N ASN A 233 5.16 6.62 20.30
CA ASN A 233 6.17 7.62 19.96
C ASN A 233 5.59 8.60 18.94
N LYS A 234 5.72 9.91 19.24
CA LYS A 234 5.32 10.98 18.30
C LYS A 234 5.99 10.82 16.92
N LYS A 235 7.24 10.35 16.86
CA LYS A 235 7.98 10.13 15.60
C LYS A 235 7.29 9.11 14.69
N GLU A 236 6.65 8.06 15.23
CA GLU A 236 5.93 7.06 14.44
C GLU A 236 4.69 7.68 13.78
N ILE A 237 3.92 8.47 14.53
CA ILE A 237 2.75 9.18 14.00
C ILE A 237 3.19 10.25 12.97
N GLN A 238 4.33 10.89 13.18
CA GLN A 238 4.88 11.89 12.25
C GLN A 238 5.18 11.30 10.87
N GLN A 239 5.46 10.00 10.73
CA GLN A 239 5.61 9.35 9.44
C GLN A 239 4.28 9.35 8.65
N ASN A 240 3.17 9.00 9.30
CA ASN A 240 1.85 9.11 8.68
C ASN A 240 1.54 10.55 8.23
N VAL A 241 1.88 11.53 9.09
CA VAL A 241 1.72 12.96 8.77
C VAL A 241 2.59 13.37 7.58
N ALA A 242 3.82 12.85 7.48
CA ALA A 242 4.70 13.11 6.35
C ALA A 242 4.14 12.58 5.03
N VAL A 243 3.56 11.37 5.04
CA VAL A 243 2.85 10.78 3.89
C VAL A 243 1.68 11.66 3.47
N LEU A 244 0.81 12.05 4.41
CA LEU A 244 -0.33 12.92 4.12
C LEU A 244 0.12 14.28 3.57
N ASN A 245 1.17 14.88 4.12
CA ASN A 245 1.72 16.14 3.61
C ASN A 245 2.30 16.00 2.20
N TYR A 246 2.92 14.86 1.87
CA TYR A 246 3.33 14.58 0.50
C TYR A 246 2.11 14.57 -0.45
N LEU A 247 1.06 13.81 -0.10
CA LEU A 247 -0.15 13.71 -0.90
C LEU A 247 -0.88 15.06 -1.03
N LYS A 248 -0.91 15.87 0.04
CA LYS A 248 -1.46 17.23 0.02
C LYS A 248 -0.71 18.13 -0.98
N ARG A 249 0.62 18.10 -0.98
CA ARG A 249 1.41 18.85 -1.98
C ARG A 249 1.13 18.37 -3.40
N LYS A 250 0.98 17.06 -3.59
CA LYS A 250 0.64 16.50 -4.91
C LYS A 250 -0.72 16.98 -5.42
N CYS A 251 -1.72 17.21 -4.56
CA CYS A 251 -3.04 17.71 -4.97
C CYS A 251 -2.96 19.00 -5.77
N SER A 252 -2.03 19.90 -5.46
CA SER A 252 -1.89 21.18 -6.18
C SER A 252 -1.45 20.99 -7.63
N SER A 253 -0.64 19.98 -7.92
CA SER A 253 -0.19 19.65 -9.28
C SER A 253 -1.26 18.90 -10.11
N LEU A 254 -2.35 18.47 -9.48
CA LEU A 254 -3.43 17.68 -10.10
C LEU A 254 -4.67 18.52 -10.38
N THR A 255 -4.55 19.86 -10.39
CA THR A 255 -5.67 20.75 -10.68
C THR A 255 -6.25 20.44 -12.07
N GLY A 256 -7.58 20.31 -12.14
CA GLY A 256 -8.30 19.96 -13.37
C GLY A 256 -8.53 18.45 -13.57
N LYS A 257 -7.84 17.60 -12.84
CA LYS A 257 -8.04 16.13 -12.92
C LYS A 257 -9.40 15.72 -12.35
N PRO A 258 -10.14 14.77 -13.01
CA PRO A 258 -11.50 14.40 -12.62
C PRO A 258 -11.59 13.75 -11.24
N TYR A 259 -10.52 13.15 -10.76
CA TYR A 259 -10.44 12.45 -9.48
C TYR A 259 -9.99 13.34 -8.31
N LEU A 260 -9.62 14.61 -8.56
CA LEU A 260 -9.01 15.47 -7.53
C LEU A 260 -9.92 15.65 -6.30
N SER A 261 -11.24 15.76 -6.49
CA SER A 261 -12.19 15.92 -5.37
C SER A 261 -12.25 14.69 -4.46
N PHE A 262 -12.08 13.50 -5.01
CA PHE A 262 -12.03 12.24 -4.25
C PHE A 262 -10.69 12.07 -3.55
N LEU A 263 -9.59 12.33 -4.25
CA LEU A 263 -8.25 12.27 -3.66
C LEU A 263 -8.12 13.23 -2.47
N ALA A 264 -8.51 14.50 -2.65
CA ALA A 264 -8.48 15.49 -1.58
C ALA A 264 -9.34 15.06 -0.38
N TYR A 265 -10.55 14.57 -0.63
CA TYR A 265 -11.43 14.04 0.40
C TYR A 265 -10.79 12.87 1.16
N ASN A 266 -10.21 11.90 0.44
CA ASN A 266 -9.57 10.74 1.07
C ASN A 266 -8.36 11.13 1.93
N ILE A 267 -7.56 12.11 1.49
CA ILE A 267 -6.44 12.65 2.27
C ILE A 267 -6.96 13.30 3.56
N GLU A 268 -8.01 14.13 3.47
CA GLU A 268 -8.57 14.81 4.64
C GLU A 268 -9.23 13.84 5.62
N VAL A 269 -9.91 12.80 5.14
CA VAL A 269 -10.45 11.73 5.99
C VAL A 269 -9.32 11.04 6.76
N ASN A 270 -8.22 10.67 6.09
CA ASN A 270 -7.07 10.07 6.77
C ASN A 270 -6.40 11.05 7.75
N SER A 271 -6.27 12.33 7.38
CA SER A 271 -5.78 13.38 8.28
C SER A 271 -6.65 13.49 9.54
N PHE A 272 -7.97 13.43 9.37
CA PHE A 272 -8.93 13.45 10.48
C PHE A 272 -8.78 12.22 11.38
N TYR A 273 -8.62 11.03 10.81
CA TYR A 273 -8.37 9.81 11.60
C TYR A 273 -7.06 9.89 12.40
N VAL A 274 -6.00 10.46 11.84
CA VAL A 274 -4.74 10.67 12.58
C VAL A 274 -4.97 11.63 13.75
N VAL A 275 -5.67 12.74 13.56
CA VAL A 275 -5.96 13.69 14.63
C VAL A 275 -6.87 13.06 15.71
N CYS A 276 -7.89 12.31 15.32
CA CYS A 276 -8.73 11.55 16.26
C CYS A 276 -7.90 10.55 17.08
N HIS A 277 -6.98 9.81 16.42
CA HIS A 277 -6.07 8.90 17.09
C HIS A 277 -5.18 9.62 18.12
N ILE A 278 -4.66 10.80 17.78
CA ILE A 278 -3.86 11.63 18.70
C ILE A 278 -4.70 12.07 19.90
N LEU A 279 -5.92 12.58 19.67
CA LEU A 279 -6.81 13.03 20.73
C LEU A 279 -7.21 11.88 21.66
N LYS A 280 -7.55 10.71 21.12
CA LYS A 280 -7.87 9.51 21.90
C LYS A 280 -6.71 9.06 22.80
N ASN A 281 -5.48 9.18 22.30
CA ASN A 281 -4.28 8.65 22.95
C ASN A 281 -3.36 9.75 23.53
N VAL A 282 -3.88 10.96 23.79
CA VAL A 282 -3.07 12.13 24.20
C VAL A 282 -2.18 11.87 25.42
N ARG A 283 -2.61 10.97 26.34
CA ARG A 283 -1.85 10.61 27.54
C ARG A 283 -0.74 9.58 27.26
N ARG A 284 -0.85 8.83 26.16
CA ARG A 284 0.07 7.75 25.76
C ARG A 284 1.16 8.23 24.80
N ILE A 285 0.95 9.38 24.12
CA ILE A 285 1.86 9.91 23.10
C ILE A 285 2.90 10.83 23.73
N HIS A 286 4.17 10.52 23.50
CA HIS A 286 5.30 11.31 23.98
C HIS A 286 6.31 11.61 22.88
N PRO A 287 6.77 12.90 22.77
CA PRO A 287 6.20 14.10 23.37
C PRO A 287 4.78 14.38 22.85
N ARG A 288 3.99 15.18 23.59
CA ARG A 288 2.60 15.48 23.21
C ARG A 288 2.53 16.37 21.98
N TYR A 289 1.42 16.26 21.25
CA TYR A 289 1.05 17.20 20.20
C TYR A 289 0.35 18.43 20.80
N SER A 290 0.66 19.61 20.25
CA SER A 290 -0.12 20.82 20.48
C SER A 290 -1.40 20.84 19.64
N PHE A 291 -2.41 21.60 20.04
CA PHE A 291 -3.61 21.81 19.22
C PHE A 291 -3.30 22.52 17.90
N PHE A 292 -2.26 23.33 17.88
CA PHE A 292 -1.78 23.97 16.65
C PHE A 292 -1.27 22.91 15.64
N GLU A 293 -0.38 22.00 16.08
CA GLU A 293 0.12 20.92 15.21
C GLU A 293 -1.02 20.04 14.67
N MET A 294 -2.00 19.69 15.53
CA MET A 294 -3.15 18.90 15.11
C MET A 294 -4.04 19.63 14.09
N ARG A 295 -4.24 20.94 14.26
CA ARG A 295 -5.01 21.75 13.31
C ARG A 295 -4.30 21.85 11.96
N GLU A 296 -2.98 22.02 11.95
CA GLU A 296 -2.18 22.05 10.71
C GLU A 296 -2.28 20.71 9.93
N MET A 297 -2.44 19.58 10.62
CA MET A 297 -2.70 18.29 9.96
C MET A 297 -4.02 18.28 9.19
N LEU A 298 -5.01 19.11 9.58
CA LEU A 298 -6.29 19.28 8.88
C LEU A 298 -6.30 20.50 7.94
N ALA A 299 -5.15 21.12 7.67
CA ALA A 299 -5.06 22.16 6.66
C ALA A 299 -5.33 21.55 5.27
N HIS A 300 -6.45 21.97 4.66
CA HIS A 300 -6.87 21.46 3.36
C HIS A 300 -5.91 21.89 2.24
N PRO A 301 -5.48 20.98 1.34
CA PRO A 301 -4.48 21.28 0.30
C PRO A 301 -4.95 22.26 -0.76
N LEU A 302 -6.26 22.43 -0.92
CA LEU A 302 -6.86 23.24 -1.98
C LEU A 302 -7.51 24.50 -1.45
N SER A 303 -7.57 25.54 -2.28
CA SER A 303 -8.30 26.76 -1.98
C SER A 303 -9.82 26.52 -1.96
N LEU A 304 -10.56 27.31 -1.19
CA LEU A 304 -12.02 27.24 -1.16
C LEU A 304 -12.62 27.47 -2.56
N ALA A 305 -12.03 28.37 -3.34
CA ALA A 305 -12.47 28.63 -4.71
C ALA A 305 -12.35 27.40 -5.61
N THR A 306 -11.29 26.59 -5.44
CA THR A 306 -11.14 25.30 -6.15
C THR A 306 -12.19 24.29 -5.69
N ILE A 307 -12.39 24.17 -4.38
CA ILE A 307 -13.37 23.23 -3.80
C ILE A 307 -14.79 23.54 -4.27
N LEU A 308 -15.17 24.81 -4.33
CA LEU A 308 -16.51 25.23 -4.76
C LEU A 308 -16.82 24.88 -6.23
N ARG A 309 -15.79 24.62 -7.05
CA ARG A 309 -15.94 24.15 -8.45
C ARG A 309 -16.16 22.63 -8.55
N PHE A 310 -15.97 21.88 -7.50
CA PHE A 310 -16.17 20.43 -7.52
C PHE A 310 -17.64 20.08 -7.77
N ARG A 311 -17.86 19.08 -8.60
CA ARG A 311 -19.19 18.47 -8.80
C ARG A 311 -19.52 17.45 -7.70
N GLN A 312 -18.51 16.70 -7.24
CA GLN A 312 -18.63 15.68 -6.23
C GLN A 312 -17.77 16.02 -5.01
N ASN A 313 -18.13 15.53 -3.84
CA ASN A 313 -17.45 15.78 -2.57
C ASN A 313 -17.25 17.26 -2.19
N LYS A 314 -18.00 18.20 -2.84
CA LYS A 314 -17.91 19.63 -2.56
C LYS A 314 -18.17 19.94 -1.10
N VAL A 315 -19.30 19.47 -0.55
CA VAL A 315 -19.69 19.75 0.83
C VAL A 315 -18.68 19.17 1.80
N SER A 316 -18.28 17.92 1.62
CA SER A 316 -17.31 17.25 2.51
C SER A 316 -15.96 17.96 2.51
N ASN A 317 -15.41 18.29 1.34
CA ASN A 317 -14.16 19.05 1.25
C ASN A 317 -14.30 20.46 1.86
N SER A 318 -15.45 21.14 1.68
CA SER A 318 -15.70 22.43 2.31
C SER A 318 -15.73 22.33 3.84
N CYS A 319 -16.36 21.29 4.38
CA CYS A 319 -16.35 21.03 5.83
C CYS A 319 -14.93 20.82 6.37
N PHE A 320 -14.10 20.04 5.70
CA PHE A 320 -12.70 19.87 6.07
C PHE A 320 -11.91 21.17 5.97
N TRP A 321 -12.13 21.96 4.91
CA TRP A 321 -11.49 23.27 4.76
C TRP A 321 -11.81 24.21 5.93
N VAL A 322 -13.10 24.29 6.34
CA VAL A 322 -13.53 25.08 7.51
C VAL A 322 -12.88 24.53 8.78
N MET A 323 -12.85 23.19 8.96
CA MET A 323 -12.28 22.55 10.14
C MET A 323 -10.80 22.93 10.33
N GLY A 324 -10.00 22.95 9.27
CA GLY A 324 -8.60 23.39 9.31
C GLY A 324 -8.40 24.89 9.58
N LYS A 325 -9.47 25.70 9.54
CA LYS A 325 -9.46 27.15 9.83
C LYS A 325 -10.10 27.51 11.18
N LEU A 326 -10.62 26.54 11.92
CA LEU A 326 -11.25 26.79 13.21
C LEU A 326 -10.28 27.46 14.21
N PRO A 327 -10.75 28.41 15.02
CA PRO A 327 -9.99 28.88 16.17
C PRO A 327 -9.58 27.72 17.09
N LEU A 328 -8.38 27.78 17.67
CA LEU A 328 -7.86 26.66 18.48
C LEU A 328 -8.77 26.26 19.63
N CYS A 329 -9.48 27.20 20.23
CA CYS A 329 -10.44 26.96 21.31
C CYS A 329 -11.65 26.09 20.87
N LEU A 330 -12.05 26.16 19.59
CA LEU A 330 -13.16 25.39 19.04
C LEU A 330 -12.68 24.11 18.36
N PHE A 331 -11.44 24.07 17.91
CA PHE A 331 -10.88 22.97 17.12
C PHE A 331 -11.01 21.61 17.84
N ALA A 332 -10.42 21.50 19.03
CA ALA A 332 -10.40 20.23 19.75
C ALA A 332 -11.78 19.72 20.15
N PRO A 333 -12.71 20.54 20.71
CA PRO A 333 -14.07 20.12 20.98
C PRO A 333 -14.83 19.64 19.75
N VAL A 334 -14.75 20.37 18.62
CA VAL A 334 -15.45 20.01 17.38
C VAL A 334 -14.91 18.70 16.82
N VAL A 335 -13.58 18.54 16.69
CA VAL A 335 -12.99 17.31 16.19
C VAL A 335 -13.32 16.14 17.11
N TRP A 336 -13.28 16.32 18.40
CA TRP A 336 -13.62 15.27 19.37
C TRP A 336 -15.07 14.82 19.26
N MET A 337 -16.02 15.77 19.14
CA MET A 337 -17.44 15.47 18.98
C MET A 337 -17.71 14.72 17.67
N LEU A 338 -17.12 15.17 16.55
CA LEU A 338 -17.23 14.50 15.25
C LEU A 338 -16.57 13.13 15.29
N GLY A 339 -15.41 12.99 15.93
CA GLY A 339 -14.71 11.73 16.09
C GLY A 339 -15.54 10.69 16.86
N LYS A 340 -16.22 11.09 17.94
CA LYS A 340 -17.17 10.22 18.65
C LYS A 340 -18.35 9.80 17.76
N SER A 341 -18.95 10.74 17.03
CA SER A 341 -20.08 10.41 16.17
C SER A 341 -19.69 9.43 15.05
N LYS A 342 -18.43 9.43 14.60
CA LYS A 342 -17.87 8.51 13.60
C LYS A 342 -17.21 7.26 14.21
N ARG A 343 -17.30 7.07 15.53
CA ARG A 343 -16.66 5.96 16.28
C ARG A 343 -15.13 5.88 16.08
N CYS A 344 -14.48 7.03 15.90
CA CYS A 344 -13.03 7.14 15.73
C CYS A 344 -12.31 7.42 17.05
N ILE A 345 -13.02 7.95 18.04
CA ILE A 345 -12.55 8.26 19.39
C ILE A 345 -13.33 7.44 20.42
#